data_d94fc676099f285ded9fdfb4eb4861fe
#
_entry.id   d94fc676099f285ded9fdfb4eb4861fe
#
_cell.length_a   1.000
_cell.length_b   1.000
_cell.length_c   1.000
_cell.angle_alpha   90.00
_cell.angle_beta   90.00
_cell.angle_gamma   90.00
#
_symmetry.space_group_name_H-M   'P 1'
#
loop_
_entity.id
_entity.type
_entity.pdbx_description
1 polymer ?
#
loop_
_entity_poly.entity_id
_entity_poly.type
_entity_poly.pdbx_seq_one_letter_code
_entity_poly.pdbx_strand_id
1 'polypeptide(L)'
;MNCKKNNFSVVTSKNILNKNNSYDAILVGAGIMSGTLALLITEILPAKKILIIEKLNKPGSESTGAFNNAGTGHAANCELNYTPLDENGDLQIDKALSINRSFENSMSLWASLYATGKIDIKKFLKFIPHISFVTGTENISFLKKRFKAMSEYPEFADMEFSSSFNQIKSWAPLITNSRNASDKVAATRIKRGTDINFEALTREYLNYISKNKNVEISYNTELIDLKKTDKKQWKLKVRSLDRIVSLSTSYVFLGAGGKTINFLQKSKIPEAKIYGGFPVSGKWLICEEKSLTEKHNAKVYGKADIGSPPMSVPHLDTRWIEGKKFLLYGPFAGFTTKFLKKGSYFDLFSSIKKNNLFSMLDVGIKNNELINYLFSQSLKSHNSRVENLRNMMPSAEPSNWYLENAGQRVQIIKKTKDGGSLQFGTEIVNSADGSLSALLGASPGASTAVSIMIEVLKKSCLFNADKFDLEKKLNNLLYESELKNESENNFLENIKKRNNSILGFHP
;
A
#
# COMPACT_ATOMS: atom_id res chain seq x y z
N MET A 1 -23.98 -4.74 -24.36
CA MET A 1 -24.17 -3.36 -23.87
C MET A 1 -22.89 -2.58 -24.08
N ASN A 2 -22.95 -1.53 -24.88
CA ASN A 2 -21.80 -0.76 -25.33
C ASN A 2 -21.17 0.05 -24.19
N CYS A 3 -20.03 -0.38 -23.70
CA CYS A 3 -19.20 0.41 -22.82
C CYS A 3 -18.58 1.57 -23.63
N LYS A 4 -19.09 2.80 -23.43
CA LYS A 4 -18.46 4.00 -24.00
C LYS A 4 -17.02 4.03 -23.49
N LYS A 5 -16.07 3.82 -24.40
CA LYS A 5 -14.65 4.11 -24.17
C LYS A 5 -14.53 5.60 -23.90
N ASN A 6 -14.40 5.98 -22.66
CA ASN A 6 -13.95 7.32 -22.32
C ASN A 6 -12.54 7.45 -22.86
N ASN A 7 -12.38 8.28 -23.87
CA ASN A 7 -11.09 8.70 -24.41
C ASN A 7 -10.36 9.52 -23.36
N PHE A 8 -9.63 8.84 -22.48
CA PHE A 8 -8.57 9.50 -21.73
C PHE A 8 -7.47 9.83 -22.73
N SER A 9 -7.14 11.09 -22.83
CA SER A 9 -5.91 11.51 -23.51
C SER A 9 -4.73 10.93 -22.74
N VAL A 10 -4.35 9.72 -23.10
CA VAL A 10 -3.05 9.17 -22.74
C VAL A 10 -2.08 10.17 -23.35
N VAL A 11 -1.33 10.88 -22.50
CA VAL A 11 -0.15 11.60 -22.94
C VAL A 11 0.77 10.52 -23.51
N THR A 12 0.57 10.21 -24.77
CA THR A 12 1.47 9.38 -25.55
C THR A 12 2.74 10.18 -25.69
N SER A 13 3.68 9.99 -24.76
CA SER A 13 5.04 10.43 -24.98
C SER A 13 5.55 9.68 -26.19
N LYS A 14 5.50 10.31 -27.36
CA LYS A 14 6.17 9.88 -28.59
C LYS A 14 7.70 10.00 -28.47
N ASN A 15 8.22 10.15 -27.25
CA ASN A 15 9.65 10.22 -27.05
C ASN A 15 10.24 8.82 -27.12
N ILE A 16 10.73 8.48 -28.30
CA ILE A 16 11.63 7.34 -28.49
C ILE A 16 12.83 7.62 -27.61
N LEU A 17 13.03 6.79 -26.57
CA LEU A 17 14.21 6.87 -25.73
C LEU A 17 15.46 6.83 -26.61
N ASN A 18 16.23 7.91 -26.59
CA ASN A 18 17.45 7.98 -27.39
C ASN A 18 18.55 7.11 -26.77
N LYS A 19 19.34 6.45 -27.61
CA LYS A 19 20.53 5.73 -27.14
C LYS A 19 21.47 6.70 -26.43
N ASN A 20 22.00 6.30 -25.27
CA ASN A 20 22.97 7.02 -24.45
C ASN A 20 22.46 8.24 -23.67
N ASN A 21 21.15 8.37 -23.42
CA ASN A 21 20.66 9.36 -22.49
C ASN A 21 21.15 9.07 -21.07
N SER A 22 21.60 10.13 -20.40
CA SER A 22 22.00 10.09 -18.99
C SER A 22 20.95 10.82 -18.13
N TYR A 23 20.64 10.24 -16.99
CA TYR A 23 19.69 10.76 -16.00
C TYR A 23 20.37 10.83 -14.63
N ASP A 24 19.90 11.74 -13.78
CA ASP A 24 20.29 11.73 -12.37
C ASP A 24 19.65 10.53 -11.65
N ALA A 25 18.39 10.24 -11.97
CA ALA A 25 17.66 9.10 -11.40
C ALA A 25 16.83 8.36 -12.45
N ILE A 26 16.82 7.03 -12.39
CA ILE A 26 15.89 6.18 -13.12
C ILE A 26 15.06 5.38 -12.10
N LEU A 27 13.73 5.53 -12.17
CA LEU A 27 12.78 4.83 -11.32
C LEU A 27 12.09 3.74 -12.14
N VAL A 28 12.14 2.50 -11.65
CA VAL A 28 11.63 1.32 -12.34
C VAL A 28 10.25 0.95 -11.78
N GLY A 29 9.23 1.03 -12.62
CA GLY A 29 7.82 0.89 -12.28
C GLY A 29 7.14 2.25 -12.03
N ALA A 30 5.91 2.43 -12.51
CA ALA A 30 5.10 3.63 -12.31
C ALA A 30 3.94 3.38 -11.32
N GLY A 31 4.22 2.67 -10.23
CA GLY A 31 3.31 2.51 -9.10
C GLY A 31 3.38 3.67 -8.12
N ILE A 32 2.56 3.60 -7.05
CA ILE A 32 2.47 4.66 -6.04
C ILE A 32 3.82 5.01 -5.41
N MET A 33 4.70 4.05 -5.17
CA MET A 33 6.01 4.29 -4.55
C MET A 33 6.91 5.11 -5.46
N SER A 34 7.09 4.70 -6.71
CA SER A 34 7.87 5.46 -7.69
C SER A 34 7.25 6.83 -7.98
N GLY A 35 5.91 6.91 -8.06
CA GLY A 35 5.19 8.17 -8.22
C GLY A 35 5.44 9.13 -7.07
N THR A 36 5.40 8.64 -5.83
CA THR A 36 5.69 9.43 -4.63
C THR A 36 7.15 9.88 -4.59
N LEU A 37 8.09 8.95 -4.87
CA LEU A 37 9.52 9.31 -4.88
C LEU A 37 9.84 10.35 -5.97
N ALA A 38 9.31 10.16 -7.18
CA ALA A 38 9.49 11.12 -8.28
C ALA A 38 8.92 12.50 -7.93
N LEU A 39 7.73 12.54 -7.30
CA LEU A 39 7.13 13.77 -6.80
C LEU A 39 8.06 14.47 -5.79
N LEU A 40 8.54 13.75 -4.77
CA LEU A 40 9.44 14.30 -3.75
C LEU A 40 10.73 14.83 -4.38
N ILE A 41 11.35 14.07 -5.31
CA ILE A 41 12.55 14.55 -6.00
C ILE A 41 12.23 15.81 -6.82
N THR A 42 11.10 15.86 -7.52
CA THR A 42 10.71 17.03 -8.33
C THR A 42 10.48 18.28 -7.48
N GLU A 43 9.85 18.13 -6.29
CA GLU A 43 9.60 19.25 -5.38
C GLU A 43 10.88 19.76 -4.69
N ILE A 44 11.75 18.84 -4.29
CA ILE A 44 12.93 19.16 -3.46
C ILE A 44 14.17 19.45 -4.32
N LEU A 45 14.32 18.77 -5.45
CA LEU A 45 15.45 18.82 -6.37
C LEU A 45 15.00 19.06 -7.82
N PRO A 46 14.30 20.15 -8.14
CA PRO A 46 13.61 20.36 -9.44
C PRO A 46 14.56 20.39 -10.66
N ALA A 47 15.84 20.56 -10.45
CA ALA A 47 16.86 20.53 -11.51
C ALA A 47 17.30 19.11 -11.88
N LYS A 48 16.97 18.09 -11.10
CA LYS A 48 17.36 16.69 -11.35
C LYS A 48 16.59 16.11 -12.52
N LYS A 49 17.32 15.48 -13.45
CA LYS A 49 16.75 14.80 -14.60
C LYS A 49 16.30 13.38 -14.24
N ILE A 50 14.99 13.15 -14.25
CA ILE A 50 14.37 11.90 -13.80
C ILE A 50 13.73 11.17 -15.00
N LEU A 51 13.94 9.86 -15.08
CA LEU A 51 13.18 8.98 -15.95
C LEU A 51 12.41 7.96 -15.12
N ILE A 52 11.11 7.83 -15.38
CA ILE A 52 10.27 6.74 -14.88
C ILE A 52 10.02 5.78 -16.04
N ILE A 53 10.34 4.50 -15.87
CA ILE A 53 10.04 3.46 -16.85
C ILE A 53 8.95 2.53 -16.32
N GLU A 54 7.95 2.24 -17.18
CA GLU A 54 6.84 1.34 -16.85
C GLU A 54 6.66 0.32 -17.98
N LYS A 55 6.61 -0.95 -17.60
CA LYS A 55 6.41 -2.06 -18.54
C LYS A 55 5.04 -2.02 -19.21
N LEU A 56 4.02 -1.60 -18.48
CA LEU A 56 2.64 -1.54 -18.96
C LEU A 56 2.37 -0.21 -19.66
N ASN A 57 1.22 -0.12 -20.31
CA ASN A 57 0.81 1.06 -21.10
C ASN A 57 0.22 2.20 -20.26
N LYS A 58 0.06 2.00 -18.95
CA LYS A 58 -0.47 3.01 -18.01
C LYS A 58 0.10 2.81 -16.60
N PRO A 59 0.15 3.87 -15.77
CA PRO A 59 0.66 3.77 -14.41
C PRO A 59 -0.30 3.02 -13.49
N GLY A 60 0.21 2.55 -12.36
CA GLY A 60 -0.57 2.01 -11.27
C GLY A 60 -1.37 0.74 -11.57
N SER A 61 -1.01 -0.03 -12.61
CA SER A 61 -1.83 -1.14 -13.13
C SER A 61 -1.68 -2.47 -12.36
N GLU A 62 -0.67 -2.62 -11.53
CA GLU A 62 -0.42 -3.81 -10.69
C GLU A 62 -0.94 -3.58 -9.26
N SER A 63 -0.15 -3.79 -8.22
CA SER A 63 -0.61 -3.67 -6.81
C SER A 63 -1.27 -2.33 -6.46
N THR A 64 -0.91 -1.25 -7.16
CA THR A 64 -1.51 0.09 -7.00
C THR A 64 -2.92 0.20 -7.61
N GLY A 65 -3.31 -0.68 -8.53
CA GLY A 65 -4.59 -0.64 -9.24
C GLY A 65 -5.80 -0.62 -8.31
N ALA A 66 -6.85 0.06 -8.72
CA ALA A 66 -7.99 0.39 -7.86
C ALA A 66 -8.67 -0.82 -7.20
N PHE A 67 -8.78 -1.96 -7.92
CA PHE A 67 -9.29 -3.23 -7.38
C PHE A 67 -8.19 -4.19 -6.91
N ASN A 68 -6.92 -3.81 -6.98
CA ASN A 68 -5.81 -4.67 -6.58
C ASN A 68 -5.43 -4.50 -5.10
N ASN A 69 -6.08 -3.58 -4.40
CA ASN A 69 -5.90 -3.30 -2.97
C ASN A 69 -7.22 -2.83 -2.34
N ALA A 70 -7.26 -2.78 -1.01
CA ALA A 70 -8.44 -2.35 -0.26
C ALA A 70 -8.71 -0.83 -0.34
N GLY A 71 -7.73 -0.03 -0.76
CA GLY A 71 -7.82 1.43 -0.75
C GLY A 71 -7.96 2.04 0.64
N THR A 72 -7.63 1.31 1.69
CA THR A 72 -7.70 1.81 3.06
C THR A 72 -6.54 2.76 3.31
N GLY A 73 -6.84 3.94 3.80
CA GLY A 73 -5.82 4.81 4.39
C GLY A 73 -5.46 4.26 5.77
N HIS A 74 -4.49 3.34 5.79
CA HIS A 74 -4.08 2.66 7.01
C HIS A 74 -3.51 3.65 8.03
N ALA A 75 -4.35 4.05 8.98
CA ALA A 75 -4.02 4.90 10.10
C ALA A 75 -4.11 4.14 11.43
N ALA A 76 -4.10 2.81 11.39
CA ALA A 76 -4.30 1.90 12.52
C ALA A 76 -5.67 2.08 13.23
N ASN A 77 -6.65 2.64 12.56
CA ASN A 77 -7.96 2.91 13.13
C ASN A 77 -8.75 1.62 13.41
N CYS A 78 -8.76 0.70 12.45
CA CYS A 78 -9.60 -0.50 12.46
C CYS A 78 -8.82 -1.82 12.40
N GLU A 79 -7.52 -1.80 12.17
CA GLU A 79 -6.70 -3.00 12.01
C GLU A 79 -6.27 -3.55 13.38
N LEU A 80 -6.95 -4.58 13.84
CA LEU A 80 -6.72 -5.16 15.18
C LEU A 80 -5.32 -5.81 15.34
N ASN A 81 -4.72 -6.25 14.24
CA ASN A 81 -3.40 -6.87 14.21
C ASN A 81 -2.22 -5.87 14.39
N TYR A 82 -2.51 -4.57 14.44
CA TYR A 82 -1.49 -3.56 14.75
C TYR A 82 -1.34 -3.30 16.25
N THR A 83 -2.23 -3.89 17.04
CA THR A 83 -2.21 -3.82 18.51
C THR A 83 -2.29 -5.22 19.12
N PRO A 84 -1.28 -6.10 18.89
CA PRO A 84 -1.27 -7.43 19.48
C PRO A 84 -1.14 -7.36 21.00
N LEU A 85 -1.53 -8.43 21.67
CA LEU A 85 -1.20 -8.67 23.07
C LEU A 85 0.21 -9.29 23.15
N ASP A 86 1.00 -8.86 24.12
CA ASP A 86 2.25 -9.53 24.49
C ASP A 86 2.00 -10.77 25.38
N GLU A 87 3.07 -11.39 25.84
CA GLU A 87 3.04 -12.61 26.68
C GLU A 87 2.36 -12.36 28.04
N ASN A 88 2.36 -11.11 28.54
CA ASN A 88 1.69 -10.70 29.76
C ASN A 88 0.22 -10.31 29.54
N GLY A 89 -0.24 -10.32 28.29
CA GLY A 89 -1.57 -9.89 27.91
C GLY A 89 -1.71 -8.37 27.79
N ASP A 90 -0.62 -7.61 27.73
CA ASP A 90 -0.63 -6.16 27.52
C ASP A 90 -0.60 -5.78 26.05
N LEU A 91 -1.32 -4.69 25.71
CA LEU A 91 -1.43 -4.22 24.34
C LEU A 91 -0.17 -3.50 23.89
N GLN A 92 0.36 -3.91 22.73
CA GLN A 92 1.48 -3.26 22.07
C GLN A 92 0.96 -2.19 21.09
N ILE A 93 1.10 -0.90 21.44
CA ILE A 93 0.50 0.22 20.70
C ILE A 93 1.50 0.91 19.75
N ASP A 94 2.80 0.81 19.97
CA ASP A 94 3.84 1.53 19.24
C ASP A 94 3.73 1.41 17.73
N LYS A 95 3.40 0.20 17.25
CA LYS A 95 3.18 -0.04 15.82
C LYS A 95 2.00 0.75 15.28
N ALA A 96 0.90 0.84 16.03
CA ALA A 96 -0.27 1.60 15.64
C ALA A 96 0.03 3.10 15.57
N LEU A 97 0.74 3.65 16.55
CA LEU A 97 1.19 5.04 16.57
C LEU A 97 2.11 5.35 15.38
N SER A 98 3.11 4.51 15.14
CA SER A 98 4.04 4.69 14.01
C SER A 98 3.33 4.69 12.66
N ILE A 99 2.35 3.80 12.45
CA ILE A 99 1.56 3.73 11.22
C ILE A 99 0.66 4.97 11.08
N ASN A 100 0.01 5.40 12.18
CA ASN A 100 -0.84 6.60 12.17
C ASN A 100 -0.03 7.84 11.76
N ARG A 101 1.10 8.09 12.41
CA ARG A 101 2.00 9.22 12.11
C ARG A 101 2.51 9.16 10.66
N SER A 102 2.87 7.96 10.19
CA SER A 102 3.31 7.77 8.79
C SER A 102 2.20 8.06 7.78
N PHE A 103 0.94 7.76 8.11
CA PHE A 103 -0.22 8.10 7.27
C PHE A 103 -0.52 9.61 7.33
N GLU A 104 -0.38 10.23 8.49
CA GLU A 104 -0.57 11.69 8.62
C GLU A 104 0.42 12.49 7.76
N ASN A 105 1.66 12.02 7.60
CA ASN A 105 2.60 12.59 6.64
C ASN A 105 2.07 12.54 5.19
N SER A 106 1.36 11.46 4.83
CA SER A 106 0.72 11.38 3.51
C SER A 106 -0.42 12.39 3.38
N MET A 107 -1.25 12.52 4.42
CA MET A 107 -2.33 13.52 4.47
C MET A 107 -1.77 14.95 4.39
N SER A 108 -0.67 15.25 5.08
CA SER A 108 0.01 16.55 5.05
C SER A 108 0.53 16.89 3.66
N LEU A 109 1.16 15.94 2.98
CA LEU A 109 1.63 16.13 1.60
C LEU A 109 0.45 16.39 0.65
N TRP A 110 -0.65 15.61 0.76
CA TRP A 110 -1.82 15.82 -0.09
C TRP A 110 -2.50 17.15 0.16
N ALA A 111 -2.61 17.57 1.42
CA ALA A 111 -3.14 18.88 1.78
C ALA A 111 -2.30 20.01 1.17
N SER A 112 -0.97 19.93 1.26
CA SER A 112 -0.05 20.91 0.69
C SER A 112 -0.15 21.00 -0.83
N LEU A 113 -0.18 19.87 -1.51
CA LEU A 113 -0.28 19.83 -2.96
C LEU A 113 -1.66 20.27 -3.46
N TYR A 114 -2.72 19.96 -2.73
CA TYR A 114 -4.07 20.40 -3.06
C TYR A 114 -4.25 21.90 -2.85
N ALA A 115 -3.80 22.43 -1.73
CA ALA A 115 -3.85 23.87 -1.44
C ALA A 115 -3.10 24.71 -2.49
N THR A 116 -2.05 24.14 -3.11
CA THR A 116 -1.29 24.79 -4.19
C THR A 116 -1.76 24.43 -5.60
N GLY A 117 -2.90 23.75 -5.74
CA GLY A 117 -3.50 23.39 -7.03
C GLY A 117 -2.71 22.37 -7.87
N LYS A 118 -1.79 21.63 -7.24
CA LYS A 118 -0.92 20.65 -7.92
C LYS A 118 -1.61 19.32 -8.17
N ILE A 119 -2.54 18.93 -7.29
CA ILE A 119 -3.35 17.70 -7.41
C ILE A 119 -4.81 17.97 -7.07
N ASP A 120 -5.71 17.12 -7.54
CA ASP A 120 -7.13 17.13 -7.19
C ASP A 120 -7.50 15.95 -6.31
N ILE A 121 -7.67 16.21 -5.01
CA ILE A 121 -8.00 15.17 -4.01
C ILE A 121 -9.35 14.50 -4.26
N LYS A 122 -10.30 15.18 -4.91
CA LYS A 122 -11.65 14.63 -5.18
C LYS A 122 -11.61 13.38 -6.05
N LYS A 123 -10.53 13.20 -6.84
CA LYS A 123 -10.33 12.07 -7.73
C LYS A 123 -9.93 10.79 -7.00
N PHE A 124 -9.33 10.90 -5.81
CA PHE A 124 -8.73 9.74 -5.16
C PHE A 124 -9.06 9.58 -3.68
N LEU A 125 -9.47 10.64 -2.97
CA LEU A 125 -9.71 10.62 -1.52
C LEU A 125 -11.19 10.77 -1.21
N LYS A 126 -11.70 9.89 -0.35
CA LYS A 126 -13.02 10.01 0.29
C LYS A 126 -12.88 9.74 1.77
N PHE A 127 -13.43 10.60 2.60
CA PHE A 127 -13.57 10.32 4.02
C PHE A 127 -14.75 9.36 4.23
N ILE A 128 -14.47 8.25 4.88
CA ILE A 128 -15.44 7.25 5.30
C ILE A 128 -15.02 6.65 6.64
N PRO A 129 -15.95 6.35 7.56
CA PRO A 129 -15.59 5.79 8.85
C PRO A 129 -14.82 4.47 8.74
N HIS A 130 -13.82 4.31 9.61
CA HIS A 130 -13.16 3.04 9.85
C HIS A 130 -13.71 2.41 11.12
N ILE A 131 -14.12 1.15 11.04
CA ILE A 131 -14.79 0.41 12.10
C ILE A 131 -14.05 -0.90 12.34
N SER A 132 -13.71 -1.21 13.61
CA SER A 132 -13.40 -2.58 14.00
C SER A 132 -14.68 -3.21 14.52
N PHE A 133 -15.02 -4.41 14.09
CA PHE A 133 -16.21 -5.13 14.51
C PHE A 133 -15.84 -6.54 14.99
N VAL A 134 -16.36 -6.91 16.14
CA VAL A 134 -16.12 -8.24 16.73
C VAL A 134 -17.39 -8.82 17.33
N THR A 135 -17.40 -10.16 17.43
CA THR A 135 -18.45 -10.94 18.08
C THR A 135 -17.85 -11.82 19.17
N GLY A 136 -18.66 -12.16 20.16
CA GLY A 136 -18.27 -13.03 21.28
C GLY A 136 -17.58 -12.29 22.42
N THR A 137 -17.73 -12.84 23.63
CA THR A 137 -17.36 -12.16 24.89
C THR A 137 -15.88 -11.82 24.98
N GLU A 138 -14.99 -12.74 24.60
CA GLU A 138 -13.53 -12.54 24.64
C GLU A 138 -13.08 -11.43 23.70
N ASN A 139 -13.59 -11.44 22.46
CA ASN A 139 -13.25 -10.43 21.47
C ASN A 139 -13.78 -9.05 21.86
N ILE A 140 -14.95 -8.98 22.51
CA ILE A 140 -15.51 -7.74 23.06
C ILE A 140 -14.60 -7.20 24.17
N SER A 141 -14.13 -8.07 25.07
CA SER A 141 -13.19 -7.69 26.13
C SER A 141 -11.88 -7.14 25.54
N PHE A 142 -11.31 -7.84 24.56
CA PHE A 142 -10.13 -7.38 23.84
C PHE A 142 -10.36 -6.01 23.18
N LEU A 143 -11.46 -5.84 22.43
CA LEU A 143 -11.75 -4.59 21.74
C LEU A 143 -11.94 -3.41 22.70
N LYS A 144 -12.57 -3.67 23.87
CA LYS A 144 -12.74 -2.68 24.93
C LYS A 144 -11.40 -2.29 25.58
N LYS A 145 -10.50 -3.27 25.81
CA LYS A 145 -9.13 -3.02 26.30
C LYS A 145 -8.36 -2.17 25.28
N ARG A 146 -8.43 -2.53 23.99
CA ARG A 146 -7.83 -1.78 22.90
C ARG A 146 -8.34 -0.34 22.81
N PHE A 147 -9.65 -0.14 22.85
CA PHE A 147 -10.27 1.18 22.84
C PHE A 147 -9.72 2.06 23.97
N LYS A 148 -9.74 1.57 25.21
CA LYS A 148 -9.24 2.32 26.37
C LYS A 148 -7.79 2.74 26.21
N ALA A 149 -6.94 1.80 25.83
CA ALA A 149 -5.51 2.07 25.69
C ALA A 149 -5.19 3.02 24.51
N MET A 150 -5.87 2.89 23.37
CA MET A 150 -5.64 3.75 22.24
C MET A 150 -6.19 5.16 22.43
N SER A 151 -7.36 5.32 23.04
CA SER A 151 -8.00 6.62 23.24
C SER A 151 -7.25 7.57 24.18
N GLU A 152 -6.23 7.09 24.89
CA GLU A 152 -5.32 7.92 25.69
C GLU A 152 -4.32 8.71 24.80
N TYR A 153 -4.17 8.33 23.54
CA TYR A 153 -3.25 8.98 22.60
C TYR A 153 -3.98 9.97 21.69
N PRO A 154 -3.40 11.16 21.42
CA PRO A 154 -4.00 12.18 20.53
C PRO A 154 -4.34 11.66 19.13
N GLU A 155 -3.59 10.67 18.65
CA GLU A 155 -3.82 10.03 17.36
C GLU A 155 -5.20 9.37 17.27
N PHE A 156 -5.76 8.90 18.39
CA PHE A 156 -6.99 8.11 18.47
C PHE A 156 -8.02 8.66 19.46
N ALA A 157 -7.84 9.89 19.94
CA ALA A 157 -8.71 10.50 20.94
C ALA A 157 -10.19 10.61 20.51
N ASP A 158 -10.46 10.65 19.21
CA ASP A 158 -11.80 10.66 18.61
C ASP A 158 -12.38 9.27 18.33
N MET A 159 -11.74 8.20 18.83
CA MET A 159 -12.25 6.84 18.71
C MET A 159 -13.50 6.66 19.58
N GLU A 160 -14.54 6.09 19.00
CA GLU A 160 -15.78 5.73 19.68
C GLU A 160 -15.84 4.22 19.90
N PHE A 161 -16.44 3.79 21.00
CA PHE A 161 -16.71 2.38 21.31
C PHE A 161 -18.18 2.16 21.59
N SER A 162 -18.77 1.07 21.07
CA SER A 162 -20.10 0.65 21.43
C SER A 162 -20.23 -0.87 21.46
N SER A 163 -21.00 -1.36 22.44
CA SER A 163 -21.56 -2.72 22.48
C SER A 163 -23.09 -2.71 22.30
N SER A 164 -23.68 -1.55 22.02
CA SER A 164 -25.10 -1.42 21.71
C SER A 164 -25.38 -1.84 20.27
N PHE A 165 -26.23 -2.84 20.09
CA PHE A 165 -26.64 -3.32 18.77
C PHE A 165 -27.23 -2.19 17.91
N ASN A 166 -28.11 -1.33 18.49
CA ASN A 166 -28.72 -0.23 17.77
C ASN A 166 -27.71 0.84 17.35
N GLN A 167 -26.71 1.12 18.18
CA GLN A 167 -25.64 2.06 17.84
C GLN A 167 -24.79 1.52 16.69
N ILE A 168 -24.41 0.23 16.75
CA ILE A 168 -23.62 -0.41 15.68
C ILE A 168 -24.43 -0.46 14.37
N LYS A 169 -25.74 -0.75 14.47
CA LYS A 169 -26.66 -0.69 13.32
C LYS A 169 -26.67 0.69 12.65
N SER A 170 -26.66 1.76 13.45
CA SER A 170 -26.60 3.12 12.88
C SER A 170 -25.27 3.42 12.19
N TRP A 171 -24.17 2.79 12.62
CA TRP A 171 -22.83 2.98 12.03
C TRP A 171 -22.63 2.19 10.73
N ALA A 172 -23.11 0.94 10.71
CA ALA A 172 -22.94 0.03 9.58
C ALA A 172 -24.14 -0.96 9.51
N PRO A 173 -25.26 -0.56 8.91
CA PRO A 173 -26.48 -1.36 8.91
C PRO A 173 -26.30 -2.79 8.36
N LEU A 174 -25.48 -2.99 7.34
CA LEU A 174 -25.33 -4.30 6.69
C LEU A 174 -24.71 -5.37 7.60
N ILE A 175 -23.85 -4.98 8.56
CA ILE A 175 -23.24 -5.96 9.47
C ILE A 175 -24.18 -6.42 10.59
N THR A 176 -25.28 -5.71 10.81
CA THR A 176 -26.29 -6.05 11.82
C THR A 176 -27.57 -6.60 11.19
N ASN A 177 -27.78 -6.40 9.88
CA ASN A 177 -28.96 -6.89 9.20
C ASN A 177 -29.02 -8.44 9.24
N SER A 178 -30.17 -8.99 9.65
CA SER A 178 -30.40 -10.43 9.88
C SER A 178 -29.58 -11.04 11.03
N ARG A 179 -28.96 -10.22 11.93
CA ARG A 179 -28.47 -10.68 13.24
C ARG A 179 -29.55 -10.55 14.30
N ASN A 180 -29.48 -11.42 15.30
CA ASN A 180 -30.29 -11.24 16.50
C ASN A 180 -29.82 -10.04 17.29
N ALA A 181 -30.77 -9.24 17.82
CA ALA A 181 -30.43 -8.10 18.67
C ALA A 181 -29.76 -8.53 20.01
N SER A 182 -29.90 -9.80 20.40
CA SER A 182 -29.26 -10.43 21.55
C SER A 182 -27.82 -10.90 21.29
N ASP A 183 -27.35 -10.87 20.02
CA ASP A 183 -25.99 -11.26 19.71
C ASP A 183 -24.97 -10.36 20.43
N LYS A 184 -23.99 -10.99 21.07
CA LYS A 184 -22.91 -10.26 21.74
C LYS A 184 -21.97 -9.69 20.69
N VAL A 185 -22.07 -8.39 20.43
CA VAL A 185 -21.28 -7.66 19.46
C VAL A 185 -20.64 -6.41 20.08
N ALA A 186 -19.51 -5.99 19.51
CA ALA A 186 -18.96 -4.67 19.81
C ALA A 186 -18.21 -4.11 18.58
N ALA A 187 -18.14 -2.78 18.54
CA ALA A 187 -17.40 -2.07 17.51
C ALA A 187 -16.67 -0.86 18.09
N THR A 188 -15.54 -0.52 17.47
CA THR A 188 -14.95 0.82 17.57
C THR A 188 -15.11 1.55 16.24
N ARG A 189 -15.22 2.87 16.26
CA ARG A 189 -15.34 3.72 15.09
C ARG A 189 -14.42 4.94 15.18
N ILE A 190 -13.75 5.28 14.08
CA ILE A 190 -13.16 6.59 13.85
C ILE A 190 -13.78 7.17 12.58
N LYS A 191 -14.44 8.32 12.69
CA LYS A 191 -15.14 8.99 11.57
C LYS A 191 -14.17 9.46 10.49
N ARG A 192 -12.96 9.87 10.87
CA ARG A 192 -11.89 10.36 9.99
C ARG A 192 -11.17 9.23 9.23
N GLY A 193 -11.81 8.10 9.01
CA GLY A 193 -11.29 7.07 8.14
C GLY A 193 -11.31 7.50 6.67
N THR A 194 -10.60 6.79 5.80
CA THR A 194 -10.48 7.16 4.39
C THR A 194 -10.55 5.97 3.44
N ASP A 195 -11.18 6.17 2.28
CA ASP A 195 -11.02 5.34 1.09
C ASP A 195 -10.16 6.08 0.06
N ILE A 196 -9.13 5.43 -0.43
CA ILE A 196 -8.16 6.02 -1.34
C ILE A 196 -8.05 5.20 -2.61
N ASN A 197 -8.26 5.84 -3.76
CA ASN A 197 -7.93 5.27 -5.05
C ASN A 197 -6.45 5.55 -5.37
N PHE A 198 -5.56 4.63 -4.97
CA PHE A 198 -4.12 4.79 -5.18
C PHE A 198 -3.71 4.84 -6.65
N GLU A 199 -4.48 4.21 -7.56
CA GLU A 199 -4.26 4.34 -9.00
C GLU A 199 -4.51 5.78 -9.47
N ALA A 200 -5.61 6.39 -9.03
CA ALA A 200 -5.94 7.77 -9.34
C ALA A 200 -4.93 8.74 -8.71
N LEU A 201 -4.53 8.53 -7.45
CA LEU A 201 -3.49 9.31 -6.79
C LEU A 201 -2.16 9.25 -7.56
N THR A 202 -1.75 8.07 -7.99
CA THR A 202 -0.53 7.90 -8.80
C THR A 202 -0.64 8.68 -10.11
N ARG A 203 -1.80 8.65 -10.78
CA ARG A 203 -2.05 9.45 -12.00
C ARG A 203 -1.94 10.94 -11.72
N GLU A 204 -2.50 11.45 -10.63
CA GLU A 204 -2.40 12.87 -10.25
C GLU A 204 -0.94 13.28 -10.04
N TYR A 205 -0.15 12.48 -9.33
CA TYR A 205 1.27 12.73 -9.16
C TYR A 205 2.02 12.79 -10.50
N LEU A 206 1.87 11.77 -11.33
CA LEU A 206 2.58 11.68 -12.61
C LEU A 206 2.13 12.78 -13.60
N ASN A 207 0.84 13.12 -13.62
CA ASN A 207 0.33 14.24 -14.42
C ASN A 207 0.91 15.58 -13.98
N TYR A 208 1.08 15.78 -12.67
CA TYR A 208 1.68 16.99 -12.15
C TYR A 208 3.17 17.08 -12.52
N ILE A 209 3.96 16.08 -12.18
CA ILE A 209 5.41 16.12 -12.39
C ILE A 209 5.81 16.09 -13.87
N SER A 210 5.00 15.52 -14.76
CA SER A 210 5.26 15.49 -16.22
C SER A 210 5.28 16.88 -16.84
N LYS A 211 4.80 17.90 -16.17
CA LYS A 211 4.91 19.32 -16.60
C LYS A 211 6.33 19.88 -16.41
N ASN A 212 7.16 19.23 -15.58
CA ASN A 212 8.56 19.61 -15.41
C ASN A 212 9.38 19.02 -16.57
N LYS A 213 10.10 19.88 -17.31
CA LYS A 213 10.97 19.49 -18.44
C LYS A 213 12.08 18.48 -18.10
N ASN A 214 12.41 18.35 -16.81
CA ASN A 214 13.42 17.42 -16.31
C ASN A 214 12.84 16.05 -15.94
N VAL A 215 11.52 15.84 -16.10
CA VAL A 215 10.86 14.57 -15.81
C VAL A 215 10.37 13.92 -17.11
N GLU A 216 10.82 12.71 -17.34
CA GLU A 216 10.40 11.88 -18.47
C GLU A 216 9.71 10.61 -17.94
N ILE A 217 8.59 10.21 -18.57
CA ILE A 217 7.86 8.98 -18.23
C ILE A 217 7.73 8.14 -19.49
N SER A 218 8.24 6.92 -19.47
CA SER A 218 8.22 6.00 -20.60
C SER A 218 7.42 4.75 -20.27
N TYR A 219 6.23 4.65 -20.85
CA TYR A 219 5.38 3.45 -20.79
C TYR A 219 5.82 2.42 -21.84
N ASN A 220 5.30 1.18 -21.75
CA ASN A 220 5.70 0.05 -22.60
C ASN A 220 7.23 -0.13 -22.64
N THR A 221 7.88 0.16 -21.50
CA THR A 221 9.34 0.13 -21.36
C THR A 221 9.73 -0.79 -20.20
N GLU A 222 10.29 -1.94 -20.54
CA GLU A 222 10.64 -2.99 -19.59
C GLU A 222 12.15 -2.96 -19.26
N LEU A 223 12.48 -2.94 -17.97
CA LEU A 223 13.86 -3.20 -17.54
C LEU A 223 14.21 -4.67 -17.81
N ILE A 224 15.27 -4.90 -18.61
CA ILE A 224 15.80 -6.24 -18.91
C ILE A 224 16.93 -6.58 -17.96
N ASP A 225 17.88 -5.67 -17.81
CA ASP A 225 19.10 -5.88 -17.03
C ASP A 225 19.64 -4.55 -16.49
N LEU A 226 20.39 -4.63 -15.40
CA LEU A 226 21.10 -3.48 -14.83
C LEU A 226 22.43 -3.93 -14.26
N LYS A 227 23.43 -3.08 -14.43
CA LYS A 227 24.77 -3.30 -13.88
C LYS A 227 25.45 -2.00 -13.49
N LYS A 228 26.22 -2.04 -12.41
CA LYS A 228 27.08 -0.94 -12.02
C LYS A 228 28.34 -0.95 -12.91
N THR A 229 28.78 0.23 -13.33
CA THR A 229 30.01 0.42 -14.12
C THR A 229 31.16 0.82 -13.22
N ASP A 230 32.40 0.71 -13.72
CA ASP A 230 33.63 1.13 -13.00
C ASP A 230 33.60 2.63 -12.66
N LYS A 231 32.87 3.43 -13.43
CA LYS A 231 32.64 4.86 -13.17
C LYS A 231 31.58 5.14 -12.10
N LYS A 232 31.20 4.14 -11.30
CA LYS A 232 30.18 4.19 -10.24
C LYS A 232 28.77 4.60 -10.74
N GLN A 233 28.49 4.50 -12.03
CA GLN A 233 27.19 4.72 -12.64
C GLN A 233 26.47 3.40 -12.88
N TRP A 234 25.14 3.45 -12.92
CA TRP A 234 24.32 2.34 -13.33
C TRP A 234 24.07 2.40 -14.84
N LYS A 235 24.24 1.27 -15.51
CA LYS A 235 23.83 1.07 -16.91
C LYS A 235 22.62 0.13 -16.92
N LEU A 236 21.49 0.63 -17.42
CA LEU A 236 20.24 -0.10 -17.54
C LEU A 236 20.01 -0.49 -18.98
N LYS A 237 19.72 -1.77 -19.23
CA LYS A 237 19.26 -2.27 -20.52
C LYS A 237 17.75 -2.39 -20.48
N VAL A 238 17.06 -1.62 -21.31
CA VAL A 238 15.60 -1.57 -21.36
C VAL A 238 15.09 -1.97 -22.74
N ARG A 239 13.90 -2.59 -22.78
CA ARG A 239 13.14 -2.82 -24.00
C ARG A 239 12.02 -1.79 -24.04
N SER A 240 12.06 -0.88 -25.02
CA SER A 240 11.02 0.09 -25.28
C SER A 240 10.41 -0.20 -26.66
N LEU A 241 9.15 -0.59 -26.66
CA LEU A 241 8.52 -1.20 -27.82
C LEU A 241 9.38 -2.41 -28.28
N ASP A 242 9.81 -2.46 -29.54
CA ASP A 242 10.63 -3.55 -30.07
C ASP A 242 12.15 -3.25 -30.08
N ARG A 243 12.56 -2.14 -29.43
CA ARG A 243 13.96 -1.71 -29.42
C ARG A 243 14.60 -1.91 -28.06
N ILE A 244 15.85 -2.35 -28.07
CA ILE A 244 16.68 -2.43 -26.87
C ILE A 244 17.56 -1.18 -26.81
N VAL A 245 17.44 -0.44 -25.69
CA VAL A 245 18.17 0.80 -25.44
C VAL A 245 18.99 0.64 -24.17
N SER A 246 20.18 1.24 -24.15
CA SER A 246 21.01 1.37 -22.95
C SER A 246 20.90 2.79 -22.39
N LEU A 247 20.62 2.90 -21.10
CA LEU A 247 20.47 4.15 -20.37
C LEU A 247 21.51 4.20 -19.24
N SER A 248 21.95 5.39 -18.86
CA SER A 248 22.90 5.59 -17.77
C SER A 248 22.30 6.51 -16.70
N THR A 249 22.60 6.22 -15.42
CA THR A 249 22.13 7.05 -14.31
C THR A 249 23.06 6.92 -13.11
N SER A 250 23.07 7.93 -12.23
CA SER A 250 23.76 7.88 -10.95
C SER A 250 22.94 7.17 -9.87
N TYR A 251 21.61 7.16 -9.98
CA TYR A 251 20.72 6.56 -8.99
C TYR A 251 19.62 5.71 -9.64
N VAL A 252 19.34 4.54 -9.05
CA VAL A 252 18.26 3.64 -9.46
C VAL A 252 17.32 3.39 -8.28
N PHE A 253 16.02 3.57 -8.51
CA PHE A 253 14.99 3.08 -7.61
C PHE A 253 14.25 1.89 -8.24
N LEU A 254 14.24 0.76 -7.55
CA LEU A 254 13.52 -0.45 -7.96
C LEU A 254 12.17 -0.51 -7.26
N GLY A 255 11.13 0.04 -7.91
CA GLY A 255 9.74 0.08 -7.47
C GLY A 255 8.81 -0.81 -8.31
N ALA A 256 9.30 -1.96 -8.80
CA ALA A 256 8.61 -2.85 -9.73
C ALA A 256 7.66 -3.86 -9.05
N GLY A 257 7.12 -3.53 -7.86
CA GLY A 257 6.27 -4.45 -7.09
C GLY A 257 6.97 -5.77 -6.82
N GLY A 258 6.30 -6.91 -6.94
CA GLY A 258 6.89 -8.22 -6.69
C GLY A 258 8.12 -8.54 -7.54
N LYS A 259 8.23 -7.93 -8.73
CA LYS A 259 9.42 -8.13 -9.61
C LYS A 259 10.67 -7.41 -9.11
N THR A 260 10.57 -6.55 -8.12
CA THR A 260 11.71 -5.86 -7.52
C THR A 260 12.79 -6.84 -7.06
N ILE A 261 12.40 -7.98 -6.45
CA ILE A 261 13.35 -9.00 -5.99
C ILE A 261 14.24 -9.52 -7.12
N ASN A 262 13.68 -9.76 -8.32
CA ASN A 262 14.46 -10.25 -9.45
C ASN A 262 15.47 -9.22 -9.96
N PHE A 263 15.08 -7.94 -10.00
CA PHE A 263 15.99 -6.85 -10.41
C PHE A 263 17.04 -6.56 -9.33
N LEU A 264 16.65 -6.62 -8.06
CA LEU A 264 17.57 -6.50 -6.94
C LEU A 264 18.67 -7.59 -7.00
N GLN A 265 18.30 -8.85 -7.31
CA GLN A 265 19.27 -9.93 -7.54
C GLN A 265 20.17 -9.67 -8.75
N LYS A 266 19.62 -9.11 -9.85
CA LYS A 266 20.41 -8.73 -11.04
C LYS A 266 21.39 -7.60 -10.78
N SER A 267 21.10 -6.69 -9.85
CA SER A 267 21.99 -5.59 -9.49
C SER A 267 23.33 -6.04 -8.91
N LYS A 268 23.37 -7.27 -8.35
CA LYS A 268 24.54 -7.89 -7.72
C LYS A 268 25.10 -7.10 -6.52
N ILE A 269 24.35 -6.17 -5.93
CA ILE A 269 24.79 -5.53 -4.69
C ILE A 269 24.86 -6.57 -3.57
N PRO A 270 25.81 -6.44 -2.63
CA PRO A 270 25.98 -7.41 -1.53
C PRO A 270 24.71 -7.59 -0.71
N GLU A 271 23.99 -6.52 -0.47
CA GLU A 271 22.77 -6.45 0.34
C GLU A 271 21.64 -7.30 -0.26
N ALA A 272 21.63 -7.51 -1.58
CA ALA A 272 20.62 -8.32 -2.26
C ALA A 272 20.64 -9.81 -1.93
N LYS A 273 21.80 -10.33 -1.45
CA LYS A 273 22.07 -11.77 -1.35
C LYS A 273 21.21 -12.51 -0.33
N ILE A 274 20.65 -11.79 0.65
CA ILE A 274 19.91 -12.39 1.77
C ILE A 274 18.41 -12.49 1.50
N TYR A 275 17.92 -11.99 0.36
CA TYR A 275 16.48 -11.88 0.10
C TYR A 275 15.96 -12.94 -0.86
N GLY A 276 14.76 -13.44 -0.56
CA GLY A 276 13.89 -14.22 -1.41
C GLY A 276 12.46 -13.66 -1.37
N GLY A 277 11.58 -14.20 -2.21
CA GLY A 277 10.19 -13.78 -2.28
C GLY A 277 9.22 -14.94 -2.10
N PHE A 278 8.18 -14.74 -1.29
CA PHE A 278 7.05 -15.66 -1.12
C PHE A 278 5.78 -15.01 -1.66
N PRO A 279 5.32 -15.39 -2.86
CA PRO A 279 4.18 -14.75 -3.49
C PRO A 279 2.85 -15.29 -2.93
N VAL A 280 1.91 -14.37 -2.71
CA VAL A 280 0.55 -14.65 -2.26
C VAL A 280 -0.41 -13.92 -3.19
N SER A 281 -1.41 -14.64 -3.73
CA SER A 281 -2.50 -14.05 -4.49
C SER A 281 -3.59 -13.52 -3.57
N GLY A 282 -4.41 -12.64 -4.08
CA GLY A 282 -5.60 -12.16 -3.39
C GLY A 282 -6.82 -12.20 -4.30
N LYS A 283 -8.01 -12.38 -3.71
CA LYS A 283 -9.30 -12.27 -4.40
C LYS A 283 -10.24 -11.44 -3.54
N TRP A 284 -11.17 -10.75 -4.21
CA TRP A 284 -12.26 -9.99 -3.60
C TRP A 284 -13.60 -10.55 -4.04
N LEU A 285 -14.56 -10.60 -3.14
CA LEU A 285 -15.96 -10.53 -3.52
C LEU A 285 -16.30 -9.05 -3.69
N ILE A 286 -16.88 -8.70 -4.84
CA ILE A 286 -17.27 -7.34 -5.20
C ILE A 286 -18.78 -7.31 -5.42
N CYS A 287 -19.43 -6.24 -4.88
CA CYS A 287 -20.83 -5.96 -5.10
C CYS A 287 -21.01 -4.55 -5.65
N GLU A 288 -21.82 -4.41 -6.72
CA GLU A 288 -22.22 -3.16 -7.37
C GLU A 288 -23.70 -2.85 -7.15
N GLU A 289 -24.44 -3.74 -6.46
CA GLU A 289 -25.86 -3.60 -6.25
C GLU A 289 -26.17 -2.34 -5.41
N LYS A 290 -26.92 -1.38 -6.00
CA LYS A 290 -27.21 -0.08 -5.38
C LYS A 290 -27.94 -0.22 -4.05
N SER A 291 -28.89 -1.16 -3.97
CA SER A 291 -29.65 -1.43 -2.74
C SER A 291 -28.78 -1.79 -1.54
N LEU A 292 -27.57 -2.29 -1.80
CA LEU A 292 -26.56 -2.65 -0.79
C LEU A 292 -25.49 -1.56 -0.65
N THR A 293 -24.93 -1.07 -1.76
CA THR A 293 -23.84 -0.09 -1.72
C THR A 293 -24.27 1.23 -1.07
N GLU A 294 -25.53 1.67 -1.25
CA GLU A 294 -26.05 2.88 -0.61
C GLU A 294 -26.22 2.75 0.90
N LYS A 295 -26.46 1.54 1.41
CA LYS A 295 -26.65 1.26 2.83
C LYS A 295 -25.34 1.09 3.62
N HIS A 296 -24.20 1.05 2.95
CA HIS A 296 -22.91 0.88 3.60
C HIS A 296 -21.96 2.03 3.26
N ASN A 297 -21.45 2.71 4.29
CA ASN A 297 -20.51 3.80 4.10
C ASN A 297 -19.42 3.75 5.16
N ALA A 298 -18.71 2.62 5.21
CA ALA A 298 -17.63 2.38 6.14
C ALA A 298 -16.60 1.39 5.57
N LYS A 299 -15.46 1.32 6.20
CA LYS A 299 -14.56 0.16 6.15
C LYS A 299 -14.67 -0.59 7.45
N VAL A 300 -15.17 -1.83 7.41
CA VAL A 300 -15.42 -2.65 8.59
C VAL A 300 -14.47 -3.82 8.62
N TYR A 301 -13.57 -3.83 9.58
CA TYR A 301 -12.54 -4.85 9.78
C TYR A 301 -12.96 -5.79 10.92
N GLY A 302 -12.92 -7.09 10.64
CA GLY A 302 -13.09 -8.14 11.64
C GLY A 302 -11.78 -8.47 12.36
N LYS A 303 -11.83 -9.53 13.16
CA LYS A 303 -10.65 -10.19 13.72
C LYS A 303 -10.31 -11.39 12.84
N ALA A 304 -9.03 -11.63 12.61
CA ALA A 304 -8.57 -12.83 11.91
C ALA A 304 -8.92 -14.07 12.74
N ASP A 305 -9.29 -15.17 12.07
CA ASP A 305 -9.45 -16.46 12.73
C ASP A 305 -8.11 -16.92 13.32
N ILE A 306 -8.17 -17.70 14.38
CA ILE A 306 -6.97 -18.28 15.02
C ILE A 306 -6.22 -19.11 13.98
N GLY A 307 -4.91 -18.88 13.84
CA GLY A 307 -4.04 -19.56 12.87
C GLY A 307 -4.08 -18.96 11.44
N SER A 308 -4.93 -17.98 11.17
CA SER A 308 -4.94 -17.26 9.89
C SER A 308 -3.76 -16.28 9.79
N PRO A 309 -3.13 -16.17 8.62
CA PRO A 309 -2.06 -15.20 8.44
C PRO A 309 -2.58 -13.75 8.58
N PRO A 310 -1.77 -12.81 9.09
CA PRO A 310 -2.19 -11.42 9.35
C PRO A 310 -2.80 -10.69 8.14
N MET A 311 -2.49 -11.15 6.93
CA MET A 311 -3.01 -10.60 5.67
C MET A 311 -4.42 -11.07 5.30
N SER A 312 -4.99 -12.01 6.05
CA SER A 312 -6.30 -12.63 5.80
C SER A 312 -7.40 -12.09 6.69
N VAL A 313 -7.17 -10.95 7.36
CA VAL A 313 -8.22 -10.29 8.16
C VAL A 313 -9.40 -9.97 7.27
N PRO A 314 -10.59 -10.54 7.52
CA PRO A 314 -11.74 -10.25 6.70
C PRO A 314 -12.25 -8.83 6.96
N HIS A 315 -12.56 -8.12 5.88
CA HIS A 315 -13.17 -6.79 5.99
C HIS A 315 -14.18 -6.52 4.86
N LEU A 316 -15.19 -5.73 5.19
CA LEU A 316 -16.22 -5.26 4.26
C LEU A 316 -16.04 -3.76 4.04
N ASP A 317 -15.60 -3.41 2.84
CA ASP A 317 -15.17 -2.07 2.51
C ASP A 317 -16.10 -1.39 1.51
N THR A 318 -16.48 -0.15 1.82
CA THR A 318 -16.89 0.78 0.78
C THR A 318 -15.67 1.22 -0.04
N ARG A 319 -15.81 1.18 -1.36
CA ARG A 319 -14.81 1.67 -2.33
C ARG A 319 -15.43 2.68 -3.28
N TRP A 320 -14.70 3.77 -3.52
CA TRP A 320 -15.04 4.75 -4.54
C TRP A 320 -14.02 4.70 -5.68
N ILE A 321 -14.47 4.26 -6.86
CA ILE A 321 -13.60 4.09 -8.03
C ILE A 321 -14.26 4.78 -9.21
N GLU A 322 -13.62 5.82 -9.74
CA GLU A 322 -14.09 6.60 -10.88
C GLU A 322 -15.55 7.09 -10.73
N GLY A 323 -15.90 7.55 -9.53
CA GLY A 323 -17.25 8.07 -9.22
C GLY A 323 -18.31 7.02 -8.93
N LYS A 324 -17.97 5.72 -9.02
CA LYS A 324 -18.87 4.61 -8.66
C LYS A 324 -18.54 4.07 -7.28
N LYS A 325 -19.58 3.63 -6.57
CA LYS A 325 -19.48 3.02 -5.25
C LYS A 325 -19.60 1.51 -5.37
N PHE A 326 -18.70 0.80 -4.70
CA PHE A 326 -18.61 -0.65 -4.64
C PHE A 326 -18.54 -1.10 -3.19
N LEU A 327 -18.92 -2.35 -2.92
CA LEU A 327 -18.53 -3.05 -1.71
C LEU A 327 -17.52 -4.13 -2.08
N LEU A 328 -16.45 -4.21 -1.31
CA LEU A 328 -15.45 -5.27 -1.40
C LEU A 328 -15.42 -6.06 -0.11
N TYR A 329 -15.41 -7.39 -0.21
CA TYR A 329 -15.19 -8.27 0.93
C TYR A 329 -14.02 -9.22 0.69
N GLY A 330 -13.19 -9.38 1.70
CA GLY A 330 -11.98 -10.19 1.70
C GLY A 330 -10.85 -9.52 2.48
N PRO A 331 -9.59 -9.64 2.04
CA PRO A 331 -9.11 -10.41 0.90
C PRO A 331 -9.07 -11.91 1.18
N PHE A 332 -9.39 -12.72 0.17
CA PHE A 332 -9.13 -14.16 0.22
C PHE A 332 -7.72 -14.40 -0.32
N ALA A 333 -6.80 -14.71 0.58
CA ALA A 333 -5.44 -15.06 0.20
C ALA A 333 -5.41 -16.42 -0.50
N GLY A 334 -4.51 -16.60 -1.45
CA GLY A 334 -4.38 -17.88 -2.15
C GLY A 334 -2.94 -18.14 -2.57
N PHE A 335 -2.64 -19.40 -2.90
CA PHE A 335 -1.33 -19.79 -3.42
C PHE A 335 -1.13 -19.27 -4.84
N THR A 336 0.08 -18.82 -5.13
CA THR A 336 0.53 -18.45 -6.47
C THR A 336 2.04 -18.56 -6.58
N THR A 337 2.55 -18.69 -7.80
CA THR A 337 3.98 -18.56 -8.11
C THR A 337 4.29 -17.28 -8.90
N LYS A 338 3.26 -16.49 -9.23
CA LYS A 338 3.39 -15.20 -9.91
C LYS A 338 3.77 -14.10 -8.92
N PHE A 339 4.66 -13.21 -9.30
CA PHE A 339 5.03 -12.02 -8.52
C PHE A 339 4.18 -10.80 -8.85
N LEU A 340 3.55 -10.78 -10.01
CA LEU A 340 2.64 -9.73 -10.47
C LEU A 340 1.36 -10.35 -11.02
N LYS A 341 0.23 -9.63 -11.00
CA LYS A 341 -1.06 -10.07 -11.58
C LYS A 341 -0.89 -10.44 -13.07
N LYS A 342 -0.11 -9.62 -13.79
CA LYS A 342 0.28 -9.85 -15.18
C LYS A 342 1.68 -10.50 -15.31
N GLY A 343 2.15 -11.16 -14.26
CA GLY A 343 3.43 -11.88 -14.22
C GLY A 343 3.37 -13.28 -14.79
N SER A 344 4.51 -13.98 -14.68
CA SER A 344 4.68 -15.39 -15.12
C SER A 344 4.60 -16.35 -13.93
N TYR A 345 4.08 -17.56 -14.14
CA TYR A 345 4.16 -18.65 -13.17
C TYR A 345 5.60 -19.11 -12.87
N PHE A 346 6.57 -18.72 -13.72
CA PHE A 346 7.99 -18.95 -13.48
C PHE A 346 8.67 -17.89 -12.60
N ASP A 347 7.94 -16.87 -12.14
CA ASP A 347 8.53 -15.76 -11.37
C ASP A 347 9.21 -16.24 -10.09
N LEU A 348 8.52 -17.08 -9.30
CA LEU A 348 9.08 -17.66 -8.08
C LEU A 348 10.35 -18.46 -8.38
N PHE A 349 10.28 -19.39 -9.32
CA PHE A 349 11.41 -20.27 -9.68
C PHE A 349 12.62 -19.46 -10.18
N SER A 350 12.37 -18.42 -10.98
CA SER A 350 13.42 -17.54 -11.47
C SER A 350 14.12 -16.73 -10.38
N SER A 351 13.46 -16.56 -9.22
CA SER A 351 14.00 -15.85 -8.05
C SER A 351 14.87 -16.74 -7.14
N ILE A 352 14.82 -18.05 -7.32
CA ILE A 352 15.63 -18.99 -6.55
C ILE A 352 17.08 -18.94 -7.04
N LYS A 353 18.02 -18.68 -6.13
CA LYS A 353 19.46 -18.59 -6.39
C LYS A 353 20.22 -19.43 -5.36
N LYS A 354 21.47 -19.76 -5.64
CA LYS A 354 22.31 -20.56 -4.73
C LYS A 354 22.38 -19.96 -3.32
N ASN A 355 22.38 -18.64 -3.21
CA ASN A 355 22.52 -17.92 -1.94
C ASN A 355 21.22 -17.82 -1.11
N ASN A 356 20.05 -18.01 -1.71
CA ASN A 356 18.75 -17.95 -1.00
C ASN A 356 17.98 -19.29 -0.98
N LEU A 357 18.47 -20.32 -1.69
CA LEU A 357 17.79 -21.62 -1.81
C LEU A 357 17.46 -22.22 -0.42
N PHE A 358 18.47 -22.33 0.46
CA PHE A 358 18.27 -22.88 1.79
C PHE A 358 17.27 -22.07 2.62
N SER A 359 17.36 -20.74 2.60
CA SER A 359 16.41 -19.90 3.32
C SER A 359 14.99 -20.03 2.78
N MET A 360 14.81 -20.21 1.47
CA MET A 360 13.50 -20.42 0.85
C MET A 360 12.92 -21.79 1.19
N LEU A 361 13.75 -22.84 1.21
CA LEU A 361 13.32 -24.18 1.62
C LEU A 361 12.95 -24.22 3.11
N ASP A 362 13.76 -23.62 3.97
CA ASP A 362 13.54 -23.54 5.41
C ASP A 362 12.22 -22.80 5.73
N VAL A 363 11.98 -21.67 5.08
CA VAL A 363 10.69 -20.95 5.20
C VAL A 363 9.52 -21.82 4.70
N GLY A 364 9.69 -22.56 3.62
CA GLY A 364 8.67 -23.48 3.11
C GLY A 364 8.30 -24.55 4.12
N ILE A 365 9.30 -25.15 4.77
CA ILE A 365 9.11 -26.21 5.78
C ILE A 365 8.46 -25.61 7.05
N LYS A 366 9.02 -24.52 7.58
CA LYS A 366 8.52 -23.87 8.80
C LYS A 366 7.11 -23.28 8.66
N ASN A 367 6.68 -22.97 7.45
CA ASN A 367 5.37 -22.38 7.18
C ASN A 367 4.45 -23.30 6.35
N ASN A 368 4.57 -24.63 6.52
CA ASN A 368 3.77 -25.59 5.79
C ASN A 368 2.25 -25.41 6.04
N GLU A 369 1.86 -25.04 7.25
CA GLU A 369 0.46 -24.75 7.59
C GLU A 369 -0.06 -23.54 6.80
N LEU A 370 0.73 -22.47 6.70
CA LEU A 370 0.41 -21.33 5.86
C LEU A 370 0.25 -21.73 4.38
N ILE A 371 1.16 -22.55 3.87
CA ILE A 371 1.10 -23.02 2.48
C ILE A 371 -0.18 -23.85 2.25
N ASN A 372 -0.48 -24.80 3.14
CA ASN A 372 -1.70 -25.60 3.08
C ASN A 372 -2.96 -24.73 3.18
N TYR A 373 -2.97 -23.73 4.06
CA TYR A 373 -4.05 -22.74 4.15
C TYR A 373 -4.23 -22.00 2.80
N LEU A 374 -3.15 -21.48 2.19
CA LEU A 374 -3.24 -20.78 0.92
C LEU A 374 -3.74 -21.68 -0.23
N PHE A 375 -3.34 -22.95 -0.26
CA PHE A 375 -3.87 -23.93 -1.21
C PHE A 375 -5.37 -24.15 -1.00
N SER A 376 -5.80 -24.41 0.24
CA SER A 376 -7.21 -24.60 0.57
C SER A 376 -8.08 -23.41 0.18
N GLN A 377 -7.59 -22.18 0.46
CA GLN A 377 -8.29 -20.96 0.08
C GLN A 377 -8.37 -20.75 -1.44
N SER A 378 -7.37 -21.23 -2.21
CA SER A 378 -7.39 -21.16 -3.66
C SER A 378 -8.49 -22.03 -4.27
N LEU A 379 -8.83 -23.15 -3.63
CA LEU A 379 -9.83 -24.11 -4.07
C LEU A 379 -11.26 -23.77 -3.66
N LYS A 380 -11.48 -22.82 -2.74
CA LYS A 380 -12.82 -22.43 -2.29
C LYS A 380 -13.68 -21.92 -3.45
N SER A 381 -14.92 -22.41 -3.50
CA SER A 381 -15.92 -21.97 -4.45
C SER A 381 -16.41 -20.54 -4.16
N HIS A 382 -17.15 -19.96 -5.09
CA HIS A 382 -17.83 -18.68 -4.90
C HIS A 382 -18.76 -18.71 -3.69
N ASN A 383 -19.64 -19.72 -3.61
CA ASN A 383 -20.60 -19.87 -2.52
C ASN A 383 -19.92 -20.03 -1.15
N SER A 384 -18.81 -20.77 -1.08
CA SER A 384 -18.04 -20.90 0.16
C SER A 384 -17.45 -19.57 0.64
N ARG A 385 -17.08 -18.67 -0.29
CA ARG A 385 -16.62 -17.31 0.06
C ARG A 385 -17.75 -16.40 0.51
N VAL A 386 -18.93 -16.52 -0.10
CA VAL A 386 -20.12 -15.79 0.35
C VAL A 386 -20.56 -16.30 1.73
N GLU A 387 -20.43 -17.58 2.01
CA GLU A 387 -20.69 -18.13 3.35
C GLU A 387 -19.73 -17.51 4.40
N ASN A 388 -18.46 -17.31 4.05
CA ASN A 388 -17.54 -16.59 4.91
C ASN A 388 -17.93 -15.10 5.09
N LEU A 389 -18.45 -14.45 4.03
CA LEU A 389 -18.99 -13.08 4.14
C LEU A 389 -20.17 -13.02 5.12
N ARG A 390 -21.01 -14.05 5.22
CA ARG A 390 -22.16 -14.10 6.14
C ARG A 390 -21.76 -13.98 7.62
N ASN A 391 -20.53 -14.30 7.96
CA ASN A 391 -20.01 -14.05 9.32
C ASN A 391 -20.00 -12.55 9.63
N MET A 392 -19.78 -11.70 8.63
CA MET A 392 -19.79 -10.24 8.79
C MET A 392 -21.12 -9.61 8.34
N MET A 393 -21.70 -10.06 7.24
CA MET A 393 -22.97 -9.60 6.67
C MET A 393 -23.92 -10.81 6.49
N PRO A 394 -24.72 -11.17 7.51
CA PRO A 394 -25.55 -12.39 7.49
C PRO A 394 -26.56 -12.46 6.33
N SER A 395 -27.02 -11.30 5.85
CA SER A 395 -27.97 -11.19 4.73
C SER A 395 -27.32 -11.25 3.34
N ALA A 396 -26.05 -11.68 3.24
CA ALA A 396 -25.36 -11.76 1.95
C ALA A 396 -25.94 -12.85 1.04
N GLU A 397 -26.32 -12.46 -0.19
CA GLU A 397 -26.83 -13.35 -1.23
C GLU A 397 -25.79 -13.52 -2.34
N PRO A 398 -25.47 -14.79 -2.76
CA PRO A 398 -24.44 -15.06 -3.77
C PRO A 398 -24.63 -14.32 -5.09
N SER A 399 -25.86 -14.08 -5.50
CA SER A 399 -26.21 -13.39 -6.75
C SER A 399 -25.75 -11.94 -6.83
N ASN A 400 -25.53 -11.28 -5.66
CA ASN A 400 -25.16 -9.87 -5.58
C ASN A 400 -23.63 -9.65 -5.61
N TRP A 401 -22.86 -10.73 -5.60
CA TRP A 401 -21.40 -10.68 -5.48
C TRP A 401 -20.74 -11.42 -6.63
N TYR A 402 -19.64 -10.88 -7.12
CA TYR A 402 -18.78 -11.57 -8.08
C TYR A 402 -17.33 -11.59 -7.58
N LEU A 403 -16.55 -12.54 -8.08
CA LEU A 403 -15.16 -12.74 -7.67
C LEU A 403 -14.22 -12.02 -8.63
N GLU A 404 -13.33 -11.18 -8.07
CA GLU A 404 -12.30 -10.49 -8.82
C GLU A 404 -10.91 -10.79 -8.23
N ASN A 405 -9.90 -10.89 -9.11
CA ASN A 405 -8.52 -11.07 -8.67
C ASN A 405 -7.93 -9.73 -8.21
N ALA A 406 -7.40 -9.71 -6.99
CA ALA A 406 -6.63 -8.60 -6.46
C ALA A 406 -5.19 -8.56 -7.01
N GLY A 407 -4.41 -7.60 -6.55
CA GLY A 407 -2.97 -7.58 -6.81
C GLY A 407 -2.23 -8.72 -6.11
N GLN A 408 -1.07 -9.08 -6.65
CA GLN A 408 -0.17 -10.03 -6.01
C GLN A 408 0.61 -9.35 -4.90
N ARG A 409 0.90 -10.09 -3.83
CA ARG A 409 1.77 -9.69 -2.74
C ARG A 409 2.97 -10.62 -2.70
N VAL A 410 4.17 -10.08 -2.67
CA VAL A 410 5.38 -10.88 -2.47
C VAL A 410 5.92 -10.57 -1.10
N GLN A 411 5.74 -11.50 -0.16
CA GLN A 411 6.29 -11.40 1.18
C GLN A 411 7.80 -11.62 1.12
N ILE A 412 8.51 -11.04 2.05
CA ILE A 412 9.97 -11.07 2.07
C ILE A 412 10.43 -12.35 2.78
N ILE A 413 11.26 -13.13 2.12
CA ILE A 413 12.07 -14.15 2.77
C ILE A 413 13.43 -13.54 3.04
N LYS A 414 13.88 -13.54 4.30
CA LYS A 414 15.19 -13.01 4.70
C LYS A 414 16.03 -14.12 5.30
N LYS A 415 17.27 -14.25 4.82
CA LYS A 415 18.25 -15.16 5.40
C LYS A 415 18.65 -14.64 6.77
N THR A 416 18.60 -15.49 7.79
CA THR A 416 19.06 -15.27 9.16
C THR A 416 20.21 -16.21 9.51
N LYS A 417 20.75 -16.08 10.72
CA LYS A 417 21.75 -17.02 11.23
C LYS A 417 21.19 -18.45 11.36
N ASP A 418 19.89 -18.55 11.68
CA ASP A 418 19.18 -19.80 11.96
C ASP A 418 18.36 -20.32 10.77
N GLY A 419 18.67 -19.86 9.55
CA GLY A 419 17.98 -20.30 8.32
C GLY A 419 17.26 -19.17 7.59
N GLY A 420 15.96 -19.34 7.29
CA GLY A 420 15.09 -18.35 6.65
C GLY A 420 14.02 -17.83 7.60
N SER A 421 13.64 -16.56 7.45
CA SER A 421 12.53 -15.94 8.14
C SER A 421 11.57 -15.29 7.14
N LEU A 422 10.27 -15.52 7.31
CA LEU A 422 9.22 -14.86 6.54
C LEU A 422 8.88 -13.53 7.21
N GLN A 423 9.11 -12.43 6.49
CA GLN A 423 8.88 -11.08 6.99
C GLN A 423 7.60 -10.50 6.39
N PHE A 424 6.80 -9.86 7.24
CA PHE A 424 5.59 -9.13 6.85
C PHE A 424 5.84 -7.62 6.93
N GLY A 425 5.27 -6.89 6.00
CA GLY A 425 5.44 -5.43 5.92
C GLY A 425 6.31 -5.01 4.74
N THR A 426 6.98 -3.89 4.89
CA THR A 426 7.79 -3.25 3.85
C THR A 426 9.24 -3.14 4.30
N GLU A 427 10.19 -3.45 3.42
CA GLU A 427 11.64 -3.30 3.69
C GLU A 427 12.32 -2.53 2.57
N ILE A 428 13.13 -1.54 2.95
CA ILE A 428 13.95 -0.75 2.04
C ILE A 428 15.35 -1.36 2.00
N VAL A 429 15.79 -1.76 0.82
CA VAL A 429 17.13 -2.27 0.58
C VAL A 429 17.93 -1.21 -0.17
N ASN A 430 19.03 -0.74 0.42
CA ASN A 430 19.90 0.26 -0.20
C ASN A 430 21.28 -0.32 -0.45
N SER A 431 21.91 0.07 -1.55
CA SER A 431 23.34 -0.17 -1.72
C SER A 431 24.15 0.69 -0.74
N ALA A 432 25.28 0.22 -0.27
CA ALA A 432 26.12 0.91 0.70
C ALA A 432 26.51 2.34 0.28
N ASP A 433 26.62 2.61 -1.01
CA ASP A 433 26.92 3.94 -1.57
C ASP A 433 25.68 4.80 -1.88
N GLY A 434 24.47 4.33 -1.54
CA GLY A 434 23.23 5.04 -1.78
C GLY A 434 22.81 5.20 -3.25
N SER A 435 23.51 4.53 -4.19
CA SER A 435 23.23 4.67 -5.64
C SER A 435 22.10 3.78 -6.14
N LEU A 436 21.61 2.84 -5.31
CA LEU A 436 20.45 2.00 -5.61
C LEU A 436 19.60 1.83 -4.36
N SER A 437 18.30 2.01 -4.50
CA SER A 437 17.31 1.64 -3.50
C SER A 437 16.26 0.72 -4.12
N ALA A 438 15.79 -0.24 -3.34
CA ALA A 438 14.74 -1.16 -3.72
C ALA A 438 13.71 -1.29 -2.61
N LEU A 439 12.43 -1.39 -2.98
CA LEU A 439 11.35 -1.61 -2.03
C LEU A 439 10.83 -3.03 -2.17
N LEU A 440 10.90 -3.80 -1.08
CA LEU A 440 10.36 -5.15 -0.97
C LEU A 440 9.15 -5.18 -0.04
N GLY A 441 8.32 -6.23 -0.17
CA GLY A 441 7.21 -6.51 0.72
C GLY A 441 5.89 -5.87 0.32
N ALA A 442 4.99 -5.72 1.31
CA ALA A 442 3.61 -5.32 1.11
C ALA A 442 3.09 -4.41 2.24
N SER A 443 1.78 -4.26 2.35
CA SER A 443 1.05 -3.41 3.31
C SER A 443 1.72 -3.18 4.70
N PRO A 444 1.61 -1.95 5.24
CA PRO A 444 0.73 -0.84 4.86
C PRO A 444 1.27 0.13 3.78
N GLY A 445 2.19 -0.29 2.95
CA GLY A 445 3.01 0.52 2.05
C GLY A 445 2.33 1.69 1.33
N ALA A 446 1.21 1.50 0.62
CA ALA A 446 0.64 2.55 -0.24
C ALA A 446 0.16 3.79 0.55
N SER A 447 -0.48 3.61 1.69
CA SER A 447 -0.96 4.72 2.54
C SER A 447 0.17 5.46 3.26
N THR A 448 1.27 4.78 3.53
CA THR A 448 2.47 5.33 4.19
C THR A 448 3.61 5.63 3.20
N ALA A 449 3.29 5.66 1.89
CA ALA A 449 4.29 5.82 0.83
C ALA A 449 5.15 7.08 0.99
N VAL A 450 4.59 8.16 1.52
CA VAL A 450 5.31 9.42 1.73
C VAL A 450 6.45 9.22 2.73
N SER A 451 6.17 8.69 3.91
CA SER A 451 7.19 8.42 4.94
C SER A 451 8.26 7.44 4.44
N ILE A 452 7.85 6.36 3.76
CA ILE A 452 8.78 5.38 3.19
C ILE A 452 9.68 6.03 2.13
N MET A 453 9.14 6.86 1.24
CA MET A 453 9.93 7.49 0.17
C MET A 453 10.79 8.63 0.67
N ILE A 454 10.42 9.30 1.75
CA ILE A 454 11.30 10.24 2.48
C ILE A 454 12.53 9.49 3.02
N GLU A 455 12.34 8.33 3.62
CA GLU A 455 13.46 7.51 4.10
C GLU A 455 14.37 7.04 2.94
N VAL A 456 13.79 6.61 1.83
CA VAL A 456 14.53 6.27 0.60
C VAL A 456 15.35 7.47 0.11
N LEU A 457 14.74 8.65 0.05
CA LEU A 457 15.41 9.86 -0.41
C LEU A 457 16.57 10.26 0.52
N LYS A 458 16.38 10.22 1.83
CA LYS A 458 17.42 10.49 2.84
C LYS A 458 18.65 9.57 2.72
N LYS A 459 18.45 8.33 2.27
CA LYS A 459 19.51 7.33 2.08
C LYS A 459 20.12 7.33 0.67
N SER A 460 19.54 8.09 -0.28
CA SER A 460 19.99 8.12 -1.66
C SER A 460 21.20 9.02 -1.86
N CYS A 461 22.03 8.70 -2.84
CA CYS A 461 23.15 9.55 -3.27
C CYS A 461 22.71 10.82 -4.04
N LEU A 462 21.42 11.02 -4.24
CA LEU A 462 20.88 12.21 -4.92
C LEU A 462 21.11 13.49 -4.11
N PHE A 463 21.26 13.33 -2.80
CA PHE A 463 21.46 14.43 -1.85
C PHE A 463 22.87 14.35 -1.23
N ASN A 464 23.88 14.80 -1.97
CA ASN A 464 25.28 14.61 -1.58
C ASN A 464 25.85 15.65 -0.59
N ALA A 465 25.15 16.77 -0.30
CA ALA A 465 25.85 17.89 0.33
C ALA A 465 25.22 18.42 1.62
N ASP A 466 23.91 18.44 1.79
CA ASP A 466 23.33 19.10 2.95
C ASP A 466 22.04 18.42 3.45
N LYS A 467 22.22 17.56 4.45
CA LYS A 467 21.08 16.91 5.14
C LYS A 467 20.14 17.92 5.80
N PHE A 468 20.67 19.06 6.23
CA PHE A 468 19.90 20.12 6.88
C PHE A 468 18.97 20.82 5.87
N ASP A 469 19.46 21.11 4.66
CA ASP A 469 18.64 21.66 3.57
C ASP A 469 17.54 20.68 3.15
N LEU A 470 17.84 19.39 3.10
CA LEU A 470 16.84 18.34 2.80
C LEU A 470 15.73 18.35 3.85
N GLU A 471 16.05 18.31 5.14
CA GLU A 471 15.05 18.30 6.21
C GLU A 471 14.23 19.58 6.22
N LYS A 472 14.86 20.75 6.03
CA LYS A 472 14.15 22.01 5.91
C LYS A 472 13.14 22.01 4.75
N LYS A 473 13.52 21.51 3.58
CA LYS A 473 12.63 21.41 2.41
C LYS A 473 11.50 20.40 2.63
N LEU A 474 11.78 19.25 3.25
CA LEU A 474 10.77 18.28 3.61
C LEU A 474 9.76 18.84 4.61
N ASN A 475 10.25 19.50 5.68
CA ASN A 475 9.40 20.11 6.68
C ASN A 475 8.51 21.21 6.06
N ASN A 476 9.05 22.02 5.16
CA ASN A 476 8.24 23.01 4.43
C ASN A 476 7.17 22.34 3.54
N LEU A 477 7.51 21.25 2.88
CA LEU A 477 6.58 20.51 2.02
C LEU A 477 5.46 19.86 2.82
N LEU A 478 5.74 19.38 4.04
CA LEU A 478 4.79 18.78 4.97
C LEU A 478 4.17 19.80 5.94
N TYR A 479 4.56 21.08 5.86
CA TYR A 479 4.16 22.17 6.78
C TYR A 479 4.54 21.93 8.25
N GLU A 480 5.53 21.12 8.52
CA GLU A 480 6.04 20.89 9.88
C GLU A 480 6.85 22.09 10.40
N SER A 481 7.32 22.96 9.52
CA SER A 481 8.17 24.11 9.87
C SER A 481 7.43 25.21 10.65
N GLU A 482 6.12 25.35 10.45
CA GLU A 482 5.30 26.39 11.08
C GLU A 482 4.98 26.08 12.56
N LEU A 483 5.14 24.82 12.97
CA LEU A 483 4.68 24.31 14.27
C LEU A 483 5.83 23.86 15.20
N LYS A 484 7.08 24.15 14.86
CA LYS A 484 8.29 23.62 15.54
C LYS A 484 8.44 23.97 17.04
N ASN A 485 7.70 24.93 17.54
CA ASN A 485 7.81 25.41 18.93
C ASN A 485 6.70 24.90 19.85
N GLU A 486 5.89 23.95 19.38
CA GLU A 486 4.78 23.39 20.14
C GLU A 486 5.16 22.08 20.83
N SER A 487 4.43 21.71 21.90
CA SER A 487 4.52 20.37 22.45
C SER A 487 4.10 19.32 21.42
N GLU A 488 4.64 18.11 21.47
CA GLU A 488 4.36 17.05 20.48
C GLU A 488 2.86 16.81 20.29
N ASN A 489 2.07 16.84 21.35
CA ASN A 489 0.62 16.63 21.30
C ASN A 489 -0.11 17.77 20.58
N ASN A 490 0.24 19.03 20.87
CA ASN A 490 -0.33 20.20 20.20
C ASN A 490 0.05 20.24 18.73
N PHE A 491 1.27 19.88 18.41
CA PHE A 491 1.77 19.78 17.05
C PHE A 491 0.92 18.79 16.21
N LEU A 492 0.70 17.56 16.71
CA LEU A 492 -0.09 16.55 15.99
C LEU A 492 -1.56 16.99 15.83
N GLU A 493 -2.14 17.60 16.86
CA GLU A 493 -3.52 18.08 16.80
C GLU A 493 -3.68 19.20 15.76
N ASN A 494 -2.76 20.15 15.72
CA ASN A 494 -2.78 21.28 14.80
C ASN A 494 -2.56 20.81 13.34
N ILE A 495 -1.65 19.88 13.11
CA ILE A 495 -1.51 19.22 11.79
C ILE A 495 -2.82 18.56 11.35
N LYS A 496 -3.46 17.78 12.24
CA LYS A 496 -4.73 17.12 11.92
C LYS A 496 -5.83 18.15 11.61
N LYS A 497 -5.98 19.20 12.42
CA LYS A 497 -6.98 20.26 12.20
C LYS A 497 -6.77 20.93 10.85
N ARG A 498 -5.53 21.30 10.54
CA ARG A 498 -5.17 21.90 9.25
C ARG A 498 -5.50 20.97 8.08
N ASN A 499 -5.03 19.73 8.14
CA ASN A 499 -5.27 18.75 7.08
C ASN A 499 -6.75 18.50 6.87
N ASN A 500 -7.53 18.41 7.96
CA ASN A 500 -8.99 18.25 7.90
C ASN A 500 -9.65 19.43 7.17
N SER A 501 -9.29 20.65 7.53
CA SER A 501 -9.84 21.87 6.90
C SER A 501 -9.53 21.90 5.39
N ILE A 502 -8.29 21.64 4.99
CA ILE A 502 -7.86 21.70 3.59
C ILE A 502 -8.47 20.55 2.78
N LEU A 503 -8.47 19.33 3.33
CA LEU A 503 -8.94 18.13 2.63
C LEU A 503 -10.45 17.93 2.70
N GLY A 504 -11.18 18.80 3.41
CA GLY A 504 -12.65 18.81 3.47
C GLY A 504 -13.24 17.72 4.37
N PHE A 505 -12.56 17.37 5.47
CA PHE A 505 -13.16 16.56 6.52
C PHE A 505 -13.94 17.46 7.50
N HIS A 506 -15.24 17.18 7.61
CA HIS A 506 -16.12 17.80 8.60
C HIS A 506 -16.63 16.69 9.53
N PRO A 507 -16.33 16.70 10.85
CA PRO A 507 -16.66 15.64 11.81
C PRO A 507 -18.16 15.42 12.04
#